data_6ad14cc48946e5fbd3ef102ecc18533d
#
_entry.id   6ad14cc48946e5fbd3ef102ecc18533d
#
_cell.length_a   1.000
_cell.length_b   1.000
_cell.length_c   1.000
_cell.angle_alpha   90.00
_cell.angle_beta   90.00
_cell.angle_gamma   90.00
#
_symmetry.space_group_name_H-M   'P 1'
#
loop_
_entity.id
_entity.type
_entity.pdbx_description
1 polymer ?
#
loop_
_entity_poly.entity_id
_entity_poly.type
_entity_poly.pdbx_seq_one_letter_code
_entity_poly.pdbx_strand_id
1 'polypeptide(L)'
;MRSAFWQPVGIALAASAAASEVTVQNDSLGNGDPGTIEAGFVANEKAAAWLTTPCEGNIVAVDIFWRSLFGTAPLALEDSIEISRAGTFPVPGQLAQAIGGPVLTDGVLNEWRYVDENQTIPLIVPVAANETFVVALTFAEAPDPTLGPSVVIDDDGATPNRNAIYASLGGGNFQWFSNPALGVNGDWVIRAVVDCQTVSTEADVAVAMAADPPQYTAGAPLTYTITVSNAGPAATASTTVVDAFPADYDNVAWTCAPSGGASCPASGAGTIAGSVSLPSGSSVVFTVDGTVAAGTTGTLSNTATAVVGAPQTDPDTTNNSATLDVDPAPTDDTIFADGFDG
;
A
#
# COMPACT_ATOMS: atom_id res chain seq x y z
N MET A 1 -14.52 50.11 -5.16
CA MET A 1 -15.04 48.76 -5.06
C MET A 1 -14.06 47.84 -5.76
N ARG A 2 -13.26 47.09 -5.00
CA ARG A 2 -12.31 46.13 -5.56
C ARG A 2 -12.95 44.74 -5.42
N SER A 3 -13.29 44.13 -6.56
CA SER A 3 -13.75 42.75 -6.63
C SER A 3 -12.57 41.79 -6.42
N ALA A 4 -12.58 41.07 -5.28
CA ALA A 4 -11.70 39.96 -5.06
C ALA A 4 -12.21 38.74 -5.84
N PHE A 5 -11.43 38.26 -6.81
CA PHE A 5 -11.65 36.95 -7.44
C PHE A 5 -11.19 35.87 -6.49
N TRP A 6 -12.13 35.08 -5.98
CA TRP A 6 -11.85 33.81 -5.32
C TRP A 6 -11.66 32.75 -6.41
N GLN A 7 -10.46 32.20 -6.50
CA GLN A 7 -10.25 30.96 -7.25
C GLN A 7 -10.56 29.79 -6.31
N PRO A 8 -11.32 28.79 -6.74
CA PRO A 8 -11.52 27.58 -5.95
C PRO A 8 -10.23 26.77 -5.94
N VAL A 9 -9.69 26.55 -4.74
CA VAL A 9 -8.65 25.55 -4.52
C VAL A 9 -9.31 24.19 -4.67
N GLY A 10 -9.05 23.53 -5.80
CA GLY A 10 -9.45 22.16 -6.01
C GLY A 10 -8.68 21.27 -5.05
N ILE A 11 -9.36 20.69 -4.07
CA ILE A 11 -8.82 19.57 -3.28
C ILE A 11 -8.86 18.36 -4.22
N ALA A 12 -7.72 17.98 -4.78
CA ALA A 12 -7.56 16.68 -5.43
C ALA A 12 -7.71 15.61 -4.33
N LEU A 13 -8.85 14.94 -4.31
CA LEU A 13 -8.99 13.68 -3.58
C LEU A 13 -8.06 12.69 -4.27
N ALA A 14 -6.98 12.31 -3.58
CA ALA A 14 -6.19 11.16 -3.99
C ALA A 14 -7.17 9.96 -4.09
N ALA A 15 -7.29 9.39 -5.28
CA ALA A 15 -7.99 8.13 -5.47
C ALA A 15 -7.23 7.10 -4.66
N SER A 16 -7.79 6.64 -3.53
CA SER A 16 -7.29 5.47 -2.85
C SER A 16 -7.39 4.31 -3.83
N ALA A 17 -6.26 3.66 -4.13
CA ALA A 17 -6.29 2.40 -4.85
C ALA A 17 -7.31 1.48 -4.17
N ALA A 18 -8.23 0.93 -4.94
CA ALA A 18 -9.23 0.02 -4.41
C ALA A 18 -8.47 -1.19 -3.82
N ALA A 19 -8.58 -1.37 -2.51
CA ALA A 19 -8.07 -2.53 -1.84
C ALA A 19 -8.70 -3.78 -2.48
N SER A 20 -7.89 -4.79 -2.84
CA SER A 20 -8.38 -6.04 -3.42
C SER A 20 -8.36 -7.11 -2.34
N GLU A 21 -9.55 -7.54 -1.92
CA GLU A 21 -9.69 -8.68 -1.00
C GLU A 21 -9.35 -9.98 -1.74
N VAL A 22 -8.51 -10.79 -1.11
CA VAL A 22 -8.12 -12.11 -1.58
C VAL A 22 -8.47 -13.13 -0.52
N THR A 23 -9.22 -14.17 -0.89
CA THR A 23 -9.47 -15.31 0.00
C THR A 23 -8.25 -16.24 -0.01
N VAL A 24 -7.76 -16.56 1.18
CA VAL A 24 -6.64 -17.48 1.43
C VAL A 24 -7.21 -18.75 2.04
N GLN A 25 -6.97 -19.89 1.41
CA GLN A 25 -7.50 -21.19 1.80
C GLN A 25 -6.53 -22.32 1.47
N ASN A 26 -6.65 -23.45 2.15
CA ASN A 26 -5.97 -24.70 1.79
C ASN A 26 -6.93 -25.69 1.12
N ASP A 27 -8.21 -25.64 1.54
CA ASP A 27 -9.23 -26.54 1.02
C ASP A 27 -9.53 -26.31 -0.46
N SER A 28 -9.98 -27.36 -1.15
CA SER A 28 -10.32 -27.39 -2.57
C SER A 28 -11.80 -27.14 -2.85
N LEU A 29 -12.64 -26.96 -1.79
CA LEU A 29 -14.08 -26.86 -1.98
C LEU A 29 -14.49 -25.57 -2.69
N GLY A 30 -15.24 -25.73 -3.78
CA GLY A 30 -15.97 -24.65 -4.42
C GLY A 30 -17.30 -24.36 -3.76
N ASN A 31 -18.00 -23.33 -4.23
CA ASN A 31 -19.36 -23.01 -3.75
C ASN A 31 -20.33 -24.14 -4.08
N GLY A 32 -20.89 -24.77 -3.03
CA GLY A 32 -21.89 -25.83 -3.15
C GLY A 32 -21.35 -27.26 -3.12
N ASP A 33 -20.04 -27.44 -2.95
CA ASP A 33 -19.46 -28.76 -2.74
C ASP A 33 -19.82 -29.31 -1.35
N PRO A 34 -20.06 -30.62 -1.22
CA PRO A 34 -20.69 -31.18 -0.03
C PRO A 34 -19.72 -31.41 1.14
N GLY A 35 -18.51 -31.13 1.16
CA GLY A 35 -17.55 -31.34 2.25
C GLY A 35 -17.86 -32.46 3.24
N THR A 36 -16.87 -33.00 3.88
CA THR A 36 -17.02 -34.06 4.92
C THR A 36 -17.04 -33.46 6.31
N ILE A 37 -17.93 -33.94 7.19
CA ILE A 37 -18.03 -33.47 8.57
C ILE A 37 -17.07 -34.27 9.43
N GLU A 38 -16.11 -33.60 10.04
CA GLU A 38 -15.31 -34.15 11.12
C GLU A 38 -15.90 -33.72 12.47
N ALA A 39 -16.13 -34.67 13.35
CA ALA A 39 -16.82 -34.46 14.61
C ALA A 39 -16.21 -35.29 15.76
N GLY A 40 -16.71 -35.06 16.96
CA GLY A 40 -16.23 -35.77 18.17
C GLY A 40 -15.24 -34.93 18.97
N PHE A 41 -15.10 -33.68 18.64
CA PHE A 41 -14.33 -32.71 19.42
C PHE A 41 -15.00 -32.50 20.78
N VAL A 42 -14.20 -32.18 21.77
CA VAL A 42 -14.63 -31.78 23.10
C VAL A 42 -14.25 -30.34 23.41
N ALA A 43 -14.82 -29.79 24.47
CA ALA A 43 -14.51 -28.42 24.88
C ALA A 43 -13.01 -28.16 25.00
N ASN A 44 -12.56 -27.01 24.49
CA ASN A 44 -11.18 -26.54 24.38
C ASN A 44 -10.31 -27.26 23.34
N GLU A 45 -10.81 -28.24 22.61
CA GLU A 45 -10.12 -28.73 21.41
C GLU A 45 -10.21 -27.70 20.30
N LYS A 46 -9.29 -27.77 19.33
CA LYS A 46 -9.25 -26.81 18.23
C LYS A 46 -8.96 -27.50 16.90
N ALA A 47 -9.59 -26.99 15.85
CA ALA A 47 -9.19 -27.25 14.47
C ALA A 47 -8.47 -26.00 13.92
N ALA A 48 -7.31 -26.16 13.33
CA ALA A 48 -6.49 -25.02 12.89
C ALA A 48 -5.91 -25.20 11.50
N ALA A 49 -5.98 -24.11 10.70
CA ALA A 49 -5.42 -24.02 9.36
C ALA A 49 -4.24 -23.02 9.32
N TRP A 50 -3.12 -23.44 8.70
CA TRP A 50 -1.95 -22.61 8.39
C TRP A 50 -2.11 -22.02 7.01
N LEU A 51 -2.44 -20.75 6.93
CA LEU A 51 -2.71 -20.01 5.70
C LEU A 51 -1.53 -19.11 5.34
N THR A 52 -1.22 -18.95 4.06
CA THR A 52 -0.14 -18.07 3.60
C THR A 52 -0.70 -17.00 2.69
N THR A 53 -0.57 -15.73 3.10
CA THR A 53 -1.03 -14.61 2.27
C THR A 53 -0.10 -14.38 1.07
N PRO A 54 -0.65 -14.08 -0.12
CA PRO A 54 0.15 -13.73 -1.29
C PRO A 54 0.66 -12.28 -1.27
N CYS A 55 0.15 -11.43 -0.40
CA CYS A 55 0.37 -9.98 -0.38
C CYS A 55 0.58 -9.43 1.03
N GLU A 56 1.15 -8.25 1.13
CA GLU A 56 1.09 -7.43 2.33
C GLU A 56 -0.30 -6.82 2.47
N GLY A 57 -0.83 -6.76 3.68
CA GLY A 57 -2.17 -6.23 3.93
C GLY A 57 -2.68 -6.51 5.33
N ASN A 58 -4.01 -6.63 5.43
CA ASN A 58 -4.67 -6.97 6.70
C ASN A 58 -5.63 -8.13 6.50
N ILE A 59 -5.65 -9.07 7.43
CA ILE A 59 -6.75 -10.04 7.54
C ILE A 59 -7.97 -9.24 8.01
N VAL A 60 -9.04 -9.25 7.20
CA VAL A 60 -10.26 -8.48 7.43
C VAL A 60 -11.50 -9.34 7.61
N ALA A 61 -11.39 -10.63 7.30
CA ALA A 61 -12.43 -11.61 7.61
C ALA A 61 -11.85 -13.01 7.84
N VAL A 62 -12.61 -13.82 8.55
CA VAL A 62 -12.43 -15.27 8.67
C VAL A 62 -13.70 -15.94 8.21
N ASP A 63 -13.56 -16.98 7.36
CA ASP A 63 -14.66 -17.77 6.84
C ASP A 63 -14.53 -19.21 7.32
N ILE A 64 -15.61 -19.77 7.86
CA ILE A 64 -15.68 -21.18 8.28
C ILE A 64 -16.95 -21.81 7.72
N PHE A 65 -16.82 -22.89 6.96
CA PHE A 65 -17.95 -23.69 6.53
C PHE A 65 -18.29 -24.71 7.60
N TRP A 66 -19.50 -24.60 8.12
CA TRP A 66 -19.97 -25.50 9.18
C TRP A 66 -21.19 -26.31 8.75
N ARG A 67 -21.25 -27.56 9.19
CA ARG A 67 -22.39 -28.45 9.02
C ARG A 67 -22.72 -29.12 10.35
N SER A 68 -24.00 -29.20 10.67
CA SER A 68 -24.47 -29.99 11.80
C SER A 68 -24.28 -31.48 11.54
N LEU A 69 -23.66 -32.16 12.50
CA LEU A 69 -23.40 -33.61 12.41
C LEU A 69 -24.70 -34.44 12.17
N PHE A 70 -25.81 -34.00 12.72
CA PHE A 70 -27.08 -34.73 12.62
C PHE A 70 -28.14 -33.96 11.80
N GLY A 71 -27.82 -32.84 11.22
CA GLY A 71 -28.75 -32.02 10.43
C GLY A 71 -29.90 -31.41 11.23
N THR A 72 -29.83 -31.45 12.58
CA THR A 72 -30.91 -31.03 13.48
C THR A 72 -30.63 -29.69 14.17
N ALA A 73 -29.38 -29.26 14.22
CA ALA A 73 -28.99 -27.99 14.83
C ALA A 73 -28.81 -26.93 13.72
N PRO A 74 -29.64 -25.87 13.69
CA PRO A 74 -29.48 -24.80 12.73
C PRO A 74 -28.28 -23.88 13.03
N LEU A 75 -27.79 -23.89 14.27
CA LEU A 75 -26.68 -23.08 14.76
C LEU A 75 -25.86 -23.86 15.79
N ALA A 76 -24.56 -23.52 15.89
CA ALA A 76 -23.68 -23.86 16.99
C ALA A 76 -23.02 -22.60 17.55
N LEU A 77 -22.83 -22.55 18.87
CA LEU A 77 -22.03 -21.51 19.52
C LEU A 77 -20.70 -22.14 19.93
N GLU A 78 -19.62 -21.65 19.39
CA GLU A 78 -18.28 -22.10 19.71
C GLU A 78 -17.56 -21.11 20.66
N ASP A 79 -16.43 -21.51 21.24
CA ASP A 79 -15.73 -20.69 22.22
C ASP A 79 -15.07 -19.48 21.58
N SER A 80 -14.25 -19.72 20.56
CA SER A 80 -13.53 -18.63 19.88
C SER A 80 -13.01 -19.01 18.50
N ILE A 81 -12.77 -17.98 17.67
CA ILE A 81 -11.88 -18.05 16.51
C ILE A 81 -10.61 -17.31 16.87
N GLU A 82 -9.46 -17.97 16.78
CA GLU A 82 -8.17 -17.40 17.12
C GLU A 82 -7.33 -17.20 15.86
N ILE A 83 -6.74 -16.01 15.71
CA ILE A 83 -5.76 -15.70 14.66
C ILE A 83 -4.40 -15.55 15.34
N SER A 84 -3.43 -16.37 14.94
CA SER A 84 -2.08 -16.39 15.52
C SER A 84 -1.02 -16.26 14.42
N ARG A 85 0.17 -15.82 14.78
CA ARG A 85 1.34 -15.93 13.91
C ARG A 85 1.69 -17.41 13.72
N ALA A 86 2.36 -17.74 12.61
CA ALA A 86 2.88 -19.09 12.47
C ALA A 86 3.94 -19.35 13.55
N GLY A 87 3.82 -20.52 14.18
CA GLY A 87 4.87 -21.06 15.03
C GLY A 87 5.63 -22.16 14.29
N THR A 88 6.13 -23.14 15.07
CA THR A 88 6.67 -24.36 14.48
C THR A 88 5.55 -25.40 14.36
N PHE A 89 5.14 -25.71 13.12
CA PHE A 89 4.06 -26.67 12.87
C PHE A 89 4.26 -27.97 13.67
N PRO A 90 3.23 -28.50 14.35
CA PRO A 90 1.83 -28.09 14.33
C PRO A 90 1.45 -27.09 15.45
N VAL A 91 2.40 -26.42 16.09
CA VAL A 91 2.17 -25.49 17.20
C VAL A 91 2.07 -24.05 16.66
N PRO A 92 0.93 -23.34 16.84
CA PRO A 92 0.81 -21.92 16.50
C PRO A 92 1.78 -21.05 17.29
N GLY A 93 2.09 -19.87 16.74
CA GLY A 93 2.87 -18.85 17.42
C GLY A 93 2.03 -17.97 18.33
N GLN A 94 2.45 -16.70 18.46
CA GLN A 94 1.76 -15.74 19.31
C GLN A 94 0.35 -15.43 18.79
N LEU A 95 -0.63 -15.42 19.69
CA LEU A 95 -1.98 -14.94 19.41
C LEU A 95 -1.94 -13.47 19.00
N ALA A 96 -2.54 -13.15 17.85
CA ALA A 96 -2.69 -11.79 17.35
C ALA A 96 -4.07 -11.22 17.65
N GLN A 97 -5.13 -12.01 17.43
CA GLN A 97 -6.51 -11.61 17.66
C GLN A 97 -7.37 -12.83 17.98
N ALA A 98 -8.44 -12.62 18.75
CA ALA A 98 -9.49 -13.61 18.97
C ALA A 98 -10.87 -12.97 18.77
N ILE A 99 -11.81 -13.76 18.23
CA ILE A 99 -13.24 -13.47 18.14
C ILE A 99 -13.91 -14.42 19.11
N GLY A 100 -14.58 -13.92 20.14
CA GLY A 100 -15.25 -14.74 21.17
C GLY A 100 -16.68 -15.08 20.79
N GLY A 101 -17.10 -16.29 21.13
CA GLY A 101 -18.47 -16.74 21.00
C GLY A 101 -19.03 -16.74 19.57
N PRO A 102 -18.29 -17.23 18.55
CA PRO A 102 -18.80 -17.21 17.20
C PRO A 102 -20.01 -18.15 17.06
N VAL A 103 -21.07 -17.65 16.41
CA VAL A 103 -22.25 -18.45 16.09
C VAL A 103 -22.12 -18.95 14.65
N LEU A 104 -22.06 -20.29 14.50
CA LEU A 104 -21.97 -20.94 13.19
C LEU A 104 -23.37 -21.39 12.75
N THR A 105 -23.76 -21.05 11.52
CA THR A 105 -25.01 -21.45 10.89
C THR A 105 -24.80 -22.67 10.00
N ASP A 106 -25.69 -23.68 10.10
CA ASP A 106 -25.60 -24.93 9.34
C ASP A 106 -25.70 -24.70 7.84
N GLY A 107 -24.82 -25.32 7.08
CA GLY A 107 -24.84 -25.39 5.62
C GLY A 107 -24.41 -24.14 4.88
N VAL A 108 -23.76 -23.20 5.56
CA VAL A 108 -23.23 -21.98 4.96
C VAL A 108 -21.77 -21.74 5.31
N LEU A 109 -21.10 -21.00 4.46
CA LEU A 109 -19.80 -20.41 4.77
C LEU A 109 -20.06 -19.19 5.67
N ASN A 110 -19.73 -19.33 6.95
CA ASN A 110 -19.93 -18.27 7.95
C ASN A 110 -18.77 -17.29 7.91
N GLU A 111 -19.06 -16.00 7.80
CA GLU A 111 -18.05 -14.93 7.72
C GLU A 111 -18.07 -14.04 8.97
N TRP A 112 -16.89 -13.75 9.52
CA TRP A 112 -16.69 -12.81 10.62
C TRP A 112 -15.74 -11.70 10.21
N ARG A 113 -16.27 -10.46 10.14
CA ARG A 113 -15.53 -9.23 9.83
C ARG A 113 -15.30 -8.33 11.04
N TYR A 114 -15.86 -8.71 12.19
CA TYR A 114 -15.81 -7.93 13.42
C TYR A 114 -15.38 -8.80 14.58
N VAL A 115 -14.72 -8.18 15.56
CA VAL A 115 -14.23 -8.86 16.76
C VAL A 115 -15.33 -8.96 17.82
N ASP A 116 -16.26 -8.00 17.81
CA ASP A 116 -17.35 -7.91 18.78
C ASP A 116 -18.73 -8.23 18.15
N GLU A 117 -19.64 -8.72 18.97
CA GLU A 117 -21.01 -9.10 18.58
C GLU A 117 -21.84 -7.92 18.05
N ASN A 118 -21.51 -6.69 18.45
CA ASN A 118 -22.21 -5.48 18.02
C ASN A 118 -21.74 -4.94 16.66
N GLN A 119 -20.75 -5.58 16.05
CA GLN A 119 -20.15 -5.18 14.79
C GLN A 119 -19.58 -3.74 14.81
N THR A 120 -18.95 -3.37 15.92
CA THR A 120 -18.38 -2.04 16.12
C THR A 120 -16.85 -2.02 15.96
N ILE A 121 -16.19 -3.14 16.20
CA ILE A 121 -14.72 -3.29 16.11
C ILE A 121 -14.39 -4.16 14.92
N PRO A 122 -13.90 -3.58 13.80
CA PRO A 122 -13.55 -4.37 12.63
C PRO A 122 -12.36 -5.31 12.93
N LEU A 123 -12.37 -6.48 12.29
CA LEU A 123 -11.23 -7.39 12.32
C LEU A 123 -10.11 -6.80 11.44
N ILE A 124 -8.97 -6.49 12.07
CA ILE A 124 -7.80 -5.95 11.38
C ILE A 124 -6.56 -6.59 11.99
N VAL A 125 -5.94 -7.54 11.27
CA VAL A 125 -4.69 -8.17 11.67
C VAL A 125 -3.65 -7.98 10.56
N PRO A 126 -2.62 -7.14 10.74
CA PRO A 126 -1.63 -6.86 9.71
C PRO A 126 -0.78 -8.11 9.42
N VAL A 127 -0.51 -8.35 8.13
CA VAL A 127 0.31 -9.45 7.63
C VAL A 127 1.26 -8.95 6.53
N ALA A 128 2.47 -9.51 6.49
CA ALA A 128 3.44 -9.23 5.43
C ALA A 128 3.19 -10.14 4.21
N ALA A 129 3.70 -9.76 3.05
CA ALA A 129 3.63 -10.61 1.85
C ALA A 129 4.32 -11.96 2.10
N ASN A 130 3.66 -13.05 1.71
CA ASN A 130 4.08 -14.44 1.92
C ASN A 130 4.20 -14.84 3.41
N GLU A 131 3.61 -14.08 4.32
CA GLU A 131 3.53 -14.48 5.74
C GLU A 131 2.56 -15.65 5.90
N THR A 132 2.97 -16.64 6.69
CA THR A 132 2.07 -17.71 7.15
C THR A 132 1.51 -17.31 8.51
N PHE A 133 0.21 -17.46 8.68
CA PHE A 133 -0.53 -17.25 9.92
C PHE A 133 -1.47 -18.43 10.18
N VAL A 134 -2.06 -18.50 11.34
CA VAL A 134 -2.92 -19.62 11.75
C VAL A 134 -4.29 -19.10 12.11
N VAL A 135 -5.33 -19.72 11.58
CA VAL A 135 -6.72 -19.53 12.03
C VAL A 135 -7.18 -20.81 12.69
N ALA A 136 -7.63 -20.72 13.94
CA ALA A 136 -8.10 -21.85 14.71
C ALA A 136 -9.52 -21.61 15.24
N LEU A 137 -10.40 -22.60 15.06
CA LEU A 137 -11.70 -22.67 15.71
C LEU A 137 -11.54 -23.44 17.01
N THR A 138 -11.90 -22.84 18.15
CA THR A 138 -11.92 -23.47 19.48
C THR A 138 -13.33 -23.91 19.80
N PHE A 139 -13.49 -25.19 20.10
CA PHE A 139 -14.80 -25.78 20.37
C PHE A 139 -15.26 -25.51 21.77
N ALA A 140 -16.55 -25.17 21.93
CA ALA A 140 -17.22 -25.06 23.19
C ALA A 140 -17.72 -26.44 23.68
N GLU A 141 -18.16 -26.52 24.96
CA GLU A 141 -18.84 -27.69 25.45
C GLU A 141 -20.27 -27.75 24.88
N ALA A 142 -20.56 -28.81 24.13
CA ALA A 142 -21.90 -28.98 23.57
C ALA A 142 -22.89 -29.33 24.71
N PRO A 143 -23.97 -28.56 24.86
CA PRO A 143 -25.01 -28.85 25.88
C PRO A 143 -25.79 -30.12 25.59
N ASP A 144 -25.72 -30.63 24.38
CA ASP A 144 -26.38 -31.85 23.90
C ASP A 144 -25.42 -32.65 23.03
N PRO A 145 -25.19 -33.96 23.29
CA PRO A 145 -24.29 -34.78 22.48
C PRO A 145 -24.72 -34.90 21.00
N THR A 146 -25.97 -34.56 20.67
CA THR A 146 -26.45 -34.50 19.29
C THR A 146 -26.05 -33.23 18.57
N LEU A 147 -25.57 -32.23 19.30
CA LEU A 147 -25.06 -30.94 18.79
C LEU A 147 -23.53 -30.87 18.91
N GLY A 148 -22.87 -32.03 18.94
CA GLY A 148 -21.43 -32.12 19.19
C GLY A 148 -20.59 -31.20 18.26
N PRO A 149 -19.50 -30.63 18.79
CA PRO A 149 -18.58 -29.81 18.02
C PRO A 149 -18.12 -30.53 16.77
N SER A 150 -18.13 -29.81 15.64
CA SER A 150 -17.76 -30.34 14.35
C SER A 150 -17.11 -29.23 13.49
N VAL A 151 -16.42 -29.66 12.47
CA VAL A 151 -15.86 -28.78 11.42
C VAL A 151 -15.87 -29.53 10.11
N VAL A 152 -15.93 -28.82 8.98
CA VAL A 152 -15.95 -29.43 7.66
C VAL A 152 -14.53 -29.46 7.09
N ILE A 153 -14.22 -30.60 6.43
CA ILE A 153 -13.03 -30.77 5.60
C ILE A 153 -13.42 -31.02 4.14
N ASP A 154 -12.50 -30.77 3.21
CA ASP A 154 -12.53 -31.44 1.92
C ASP A 154 -12.11 -32.93 2.09
N ASP A 155 -12.21 -33.72 1.05
CA ASP A 155 -11.89 -35.16 1.09
C ASP A 155 -10.82 -35.59 0.07
N ASP A 156 -10.11 -34.61 -0.50
CA ASP A 156 -9.10 -34.85 -1.52
C ASP A 156 -7.67 -35.07 -0.95
N GLY A 157 -7.51 -34.96 0.35
CA GLY A 157 -6.27 -35.20 1.09
C GLY A 157 -5.71 -33.97 1.78
N ALA A 158 -5.13 -34.15 2.95
CA ALA A 158 -4.58 -33.05 3.74
C ALA A 158 -3.32 -32.46 3.11
N THR A 159 -3.31 -31.15 2.87
CA THR A 159 -2.12 -30.42 2.46
C THR A 159 -1.03 -30.50 3.54
N PRO A 160 0.21 -30.94 3.21
CA PRO A 160 1.26 -31.16 4.20
C PRO A 160 1.56 -29.91 5.05
N ASN A 161 1.57 -30.08 6.38
CA ASN A 161 1.88 -29.02 7.36
C ASN A 161 0.94 -27.80 7.33
N ARG A 162 -0.30 -28.01 6.90
CA ARG A 162 -1.28 -26.91 6.79
C ARG A 162 -2.45 -27.07 7.75
N ASN A 163 -2.68 -28.24 8.33
CA ASN A 163 -3.84 -28.51 9.16
C ASN A 163 -3.45 -29.28 10.41
N ALA A 164 -3.94 -28.80 11.56
CA ALA A 164 -3.65 -29.41 12.85
C ALA A 164 -4.85 -29.39 13.78
N ILE A 165 -4.79 -30.24 14.78
CA ILE A 165 -5.78 -30.40 15.84
C ILE A 165 -5.09 -30.20 17.19
N TYR A 166 -5.67 -29.39 18.06
CA TYR A 166 -5.31 -29.33 19.46
C TYR A 166 -6.28 -30.22 20.24
N ALA A 167 -5.79 -31.32 20.76
CA ALA A 167 -6.63 -32.35 21.35
C ALA A 167 -6.02 -33.00 22.60
N SER A 168 -6.90 -33.62 23.41
CA SER A 168 -6.51 -34.45 24.56
C SER A 168 -6.79 -35.92 24.25
N LEU A 169 -5.73 -36.71 24.05
CA LEU A 169 -5.85 -38.17 23.85
C LEU A 169 -6.07 -38.97 25.17
N GLY A 170 -6.55 -38.30 26.19
CA GLY A 170 -6.79 -38.87 27.53
C GLY A 170 -5.92 -38.23 28.62
N GLY A 171 -6.40 -38.23 29.84
CA GLY A 171 -5.70 -37.67 30.99
C GLY A 171 -5.68 -36.16 31.12
N GLY A 172 -6.42 -35.42 30.27
CA GLY A 172 -6.59 -33.97 30.37
C GLY A 172 -5.38 -33.15 29.86
N ASN A 173 -4.40 -33.79 29.25
CA ASN A 173 -3.25 -33.10 28.64
C ASN A 173 -3.55 -32.79 27.17
N PHE A 174 -3.71 -31.52 26.83
CA PHE A 174 -3.89 -31.06 25.46
C PHE A 174 -2.55 -30.82 24.77
N GLN A 175 -2.48 -31.23 23.51
CA GLN A 175 -1.31 -30.97 22.65
C GLN A 175 -1.71 -30.90 21.19
N TRP A 176 -0.81 -30.33 20.37
CA TRP A 176 -1.02 -30.18 18.94
C TRP A 176 -0.60 -31.43 18.17
N PHE A 177 -1.43 -31.83 17.21
CA PHE A 177 -1.17 -32.93 16.27
C PHE A 177 -1.44 -32.44 14.85
N SER A 178 -0.71 -32.96 13.86
CA SER A 178 -1.13 -32.79 12.47
C SER A 178 -2.40 -33.62 12.19
N ASN A 179 -3.25 -33.16 11.27
CA ASN A 179 -4.47 -33.90 10.88
C ASN A 179 -4.21 -35.37 10.58
N PRO A 180 -3.21 -35.75 9.72
CA PRO A 180 -2.93 -37.18 9.45
C PRO A 180 -2.51 -37.99 10.66
N ALA A 181 -1.92 -37.38 11.70
CA ALA A 181 -1.52 -38.07 12.91
C ALA A 181 -2.72 -38.57 13.72
N LEU A 182 -3.89 -37.96 13.54
CA LEU A 182 -5.17 -38.36 14.15
C LEU A 182 -6.14 -39.05 13.18
N GLY A 183 -5.66 -39.35 11.95
CA GLY A 183 -6.45 -40.05 10.94
C GLY A 183 -7.40 -39.16 10.13
N VAL A 184 -7.32 -37.84 10.31
CA VAL A 184 -8.09 -36.86 9.52
C VAL A 184 -7.37 -36.61 8.20
N ASN A 185 -8.07 -36.87 7.08
CA ASN A 185 -7.48 -36.81 5.75
C ASN A 185 -8.22 -35.78 4.89
N GLY A 186 -8.00 -34.51 5.16
CA GLY A 186 -8.54 -33.37 4.43
C GLY A 186 -8.07 -32.06 5.00
N ASP A 187 -8.30 -31.00 4.27
CA ASP A 187 -8.04 -29.64 4.69
C ASP A 187 -9.28 -29.03 5.33
N TRP A 188 -9.10 -28.32 6.46
CA TRP A 188 -10.21 -27.62 7.10
C TRP A 188 -10.76 -26.54 6.18
N VAL A 189 -12.09 -26.46 6.05
CA VAL A 189 -12.75 -25.34 5.40
C VAL A 189 -12.78 -24.15 6.35
N ILE A 190 -11.59 -23.69 6.65
CA ILE A 190 -11.24 -22.50 7.44
C ILE A 190 -10.40 -21.61 6.54
N ARG A 191 -10.93 -20.44 6.22
CA ARG A 191 -10.35 -19.50 5.27
C ARG A 191 -10.16 -18.14 5.92
N ALA A 192 -9.36 -17.29 5.31
CA ALA A 192 -9.24 -15.89 5.70
C ALA A 192 -9.34 -14.99 4.47
N VAL A 193 -9.94 -13.82 4.65
CA VAL A 193 -9.94 -12.77 3.64
C VAL A 193 -8.87 -11.75 4.01
N VAL A 194 -7.93 -11.54 3.11
CA VAL A 194 -6.86 -10.55 3.25
C VAL A 194 -7.17 -9.38 2.33
N ASP A 195 -7.30 -8.20 2.92
CA ASP A 195 -7.33 -6.93 2.18
C ASP A 195 -5.90 -6.58 1.81
N CYS A 196 -5.52 -6.94 0.57
CA CYS A 196 -4.20 -6.69 0.04
C CYS A 196 -4.00 -5.20 -0.19
N GLN A 197 -3.00 -4.63 0.46
CA GLN A 197 -2.56 -3.31 0.08
C GLN A 197 -1.93 -3.42 -1.31
N THR A 198 -2.63 -2.91 -2.32
CA THR A 198 -2.01 -2.71 -3.62
C THR A 198 -0.97 -1.62 -3.43
N VAL A 199 0.31 -2.00 -3.32
CA VAL A 199 1.39 -1.03 -3.40
C VAL A 199 1.32 -0.47 -4.83
N SER A 200 0.77 0.73 -4.97
CA SER A 200 0.78 1.40 -6.27
C SER A 200 2.23 1.53 -6.74
N THR A 201 2.47 1.23 -7.98
CA THR A 201 3.75 1.52 -8.65
C THR A 201 3.72 2.86 -9.38
N GLU A 202 2.59 3.57 -9.35
CA GLU A 202 2.41 4.84 -10.04
C GLU A 202 2.95 6.00 -9.19
N ALA A 203 3.99 6.66 -9.67
CA ALA A 203 4.59 7.87 -9.10
C ALA A 203 4.40 9.01 -10.09
N ASP A 204 3.49 9.94 -9.81
CA ASP A 204 3.19 11.12 -10.64
C ASP A 204 4.21 12.22 -10.34
N VAL A 205 5.28 12.25 -11.14
CA VAL A 205 6.38 13.20 -11.01
C VAL A 205 6.19 14.37 -11.98
N ALA A 206 6.19 15.57 -11.45
CA ALA A 206 6.04 16.79 -12.25
C ALA A 206 7.23 17.73 -12.08
N VAL A 207 7.56 18.47 -13.15
CA VAL A 207 8.58 19.52 -13.17
C VAL A 207 7.91 20.88 -13.40
N ALA A 208 8.30 21.88 -12.59
CA ALA A 208 7.92 23.27 -12.77
C ALA A 208 9.16 24.17 -12.72
N MET A 209 9.16 25.27 -13.49
CA MET A 209 10.26 26.20 -13.55
C MET A 209 9.79 27.65 -13.39
N ALA A 210 10.65 28.48 -12.79
CA ALA A 210 10.51 29.92 -12.72
C ALA A 210 11.88 30.59 -12.84
N ALA A 211 11.93 31.86 -13.20
CA ALA A 211 13.13 32.68 -13.23
C ALA A 211 12.94 34.01 -12.49
N ASP A 212 14.01 34.46 -11.84
CA ASP A 212 14.08 35.76 -11.18
C ASP A 212 15.39 36.47 -11.54
N PRO A 213 15.31 37.64 -12.20
CA PRO A 213 14.13 38.32 -12.69
C PRO A 213 13.43 37.57 -13.85
N PRO A 214 12.13 37.83 -14.11
CA PRO A 214 11.36 37.13 -15.18
C PRO A 214 11.79 37.50 -16.60
N GLN A 215 12.63 38.55 -16.74
CA GLN A 215 13.31 38.98 -17.94
C GLN A 215 14.77 39.22 -17.61
N TYR A 216 15.68 38.77 -18.46
CA TYR A 216 17.10 38.90 -18.19
C TYR A 216 17.69 40.24 -18.71
N THR A 217 18.79 40.65 -18.08
CA THR A 217 19.70 41.69 -18.60
C THR A 217 21.02 41.02 -18.94
N ALA A 218 21.51 41.23 -20.18
CA ALA A 218 22.81 40.69 -20.60
C ALA A 218 23.94 41.17 -19.68
N GLY A 219 24.78 40.25 -19.24
CA GLY A 219 25.86 40.51 -18.30
C GLY A 219 25.42 40.53 -16.82
N ALA A 220 24.14 40.37 -16.51
CA ALA A 220 23.61 40.37 -15.14
C ALA A 220 23.29 38.97 -14.60
N PRO A 221 23.17 38.81 -13.27
CA PRO A 221 22.71 37.56 -12.66
C PRO A 221 21.27 37.22 -13.06
N LEU A 222 21.01 35.92 -13.14
CA LEU A 222 19.68 35.32 -13.31
C LEU A 222 19.62 34.08 -12.45
N THR A 223 18.51 33.88 -11.77
CA THR A 223 18.28 32.69 -10.92
C THR A 223 17.13 31.88 -11.49
N TYR A 224 17.33 30.58 -11.78
CA TYR A 224 16.25 29.65 -12.05
C TYR A 224 15.85 28.92 -10.77
N THR A 225 14.55 28.72 -10.60
CA THR A 225 13.97 27.82 -9.58
C THR A 225 13.31 26.65 -10.30
N ILE A 226 13.79 25.43 -10.04
CA ILE A 226 13.27 24.20 -10.64
C ILE A 226 12.69 23.36 -9.51
N THR A 227 11.40 23.09 -9.58
CA THR A 227 10.68 22.24 -8.60
C THR A 227 10.37 20.91 -9.25
N VAL A 228 10.77 19.82 -8.59
CA VAL A 228 10.40 18.45 -8.97
C VAL A 228 9.59 17.87 -7.83
N SER A 229 8.35 17.48 -8.11
CA SER A 229 7.40 16.97 -7.12
C SER A 229 6.89 15.59 -7.49
N ASN A 230 6.41 14.83 -6.51
CA ASN A 230 5.73 13.55 -6.70
C ASN A 230 4.36 13.60 -6.03
N ALA A 231 3.28 13.67 -6.82
CA ALA A 231 1.92 13.62 -6.30
C ALA A 231 1.51 12.21 -5.83
N GLY A 232 2.30 11.19 -6.18
CA GLY A 232 2.08 9.82 -5.75
C GLY A 232 1.01 9.08 -6.56
N PRO A 233 0.45 7.97 -6.07
CA PRO A 233 0.54 7.46 -4.70
C PRO A 233 1.84 6.75 -4.32
N ALA A 234 2.64 6.23 -5.29
CA ALA A 234 3.89 5.55 -4.96
C ALA A 234 5.02 6.53 -4.65
N ALA A 235 5.92 6.12 -3.76
CA ALA A 235 7.23 6.76 -3.60
C ALA A 235 8.16 6.33 -4.75
N THR A 236 9.03 7.22 -5.24
CA THR A 236 10.14 6.84 -6.09
C THR A 236 11.47 7.00 -5.36
N ALA A 237 12.24 5.91 -5.29
CA ALA A 237 13.55 5.92 -4.66
C ALA A 237 14.63 6.55 -5.56
N SER A 238 14.37 6.61 -6.87
CA SER A 238 15.32 7.12 -7.87
C SER A 238 14.57 7.77 -9.03
N THR A 239 14.49 9.08 -9.01
CA THR A 239 14.06 9.90 -10.15
C THR A 239 15.27 10.62 -10.69
N THR A 240 15.59 10.42 -11.97
CA THR A 240 16.70 11.12 -12.63
C THR A 240 16.24 12.50 -13.04
N VAL A 241 16.90 13.54 -12.56
CA VAL A 241 16.67 14.94 -12.94
C VAL A 241 17.82 15.42 -13.84
N VAL A 242 17.48 15.99 -14.99
CA VAL A 242 18.45 16.53 -15.94
C VAL A 242 18.02 17.94 -16.36
N ASP A 243 18.98 18.88 -16.28
CA ASP A 243 18.87 20.20 -16.84
C ASP A 243 20.24 20.63 -17.40
N ALA A 244 20.31 20.79 -18.71
CA ALA A 244 21.47 21.30 -19.40
C ALA A 244 21.20 22.76 -19.79
N PHE A 245 21.73 23.70 -19.03
CA PHE A 245 21.47 25.13 -19.16
C PHE A 245 21.90 25.69 -20.53
N PRO A 246 21.25 26.78 -20.99
CA PRO A 246 21.60 27.44 -22.23
C PRO A 246 23.10 27.85 -22.26
N ALA A 247 23.71 27.83 -23.46
CA ALA A 247 25.13 28.14 -23.61
C ALA A 247 25.52 29.59 -23.21
N ASP A 248 24.54 30.50 -23.23
CA ASP A 248 24.69 31.89 -22.80
C ASP A 248 24.41 32.13 -21.32
N TYR A 249 24.32 31.05 -20.52
CA TYR A 249 24.14 31.11 -19.08
C TYR A 249 25.40 30.56 -18.40
N ASP A 250 26.23 31.45 -17.89
CA ASP A 250 27.56 31.18 -17.39
C ASP A 250 27.62 31.11 -15.85
N ASN A 251 28.71 30.54 -15.30
CA ASN A 251 29.02 30.47 -13.87
C ASN A 251 27.92 29.78 -13.05
N VAL A 252 27.30 28.76 -13.63
CA VAL A 252 26.17 28.06 -13.07
C VAL A 252 26.57 27.33 -11.80
N ALA A 253 25.92 27.65 -10.69
CA ALA A 253 25.97 26.93 -9.42
C ALA A 253 24.55 26.70 -8.90
N TRP A 254 24.32 25.56 -8.27
CA TRP A 254 22.99 25.24 -7.78
C TRP A 254 23.01 24.62 -6.39
N THR A 255 21.92 24.80 -5.65
CA THR A 255 21.62 24.14 -4.39
C THR A 255 20.29 23.39 -4.50
N CYS A 256 20.09 22.36 -3.68
CA CYS A 256 18.83 21.63 -3.62
C CYS A 256 18.28 21.59 -2.21
N ALA A 257 17.00 21.96 -2.06
CA ALA A 257 16.25 21.92 -0.81
C ALA A 257 15.13 20.86 -0.89
N PRO A 258 15.24 19.72 -0.18
CA PRO A 258 14.20 18.70 -0.15
C PRO A 258 13.10 19.04 0.87
N SER A 259 11.87 18.60 0.59
CA SER A 259 10.72 18.67 1.50
C SER A 259 9.88 17.39 1.48
N GLY A 260 9.06 17.17 2.50
CA GLY A 260 8.18 16.01 2.59
C GLY A 260 8.92 14.66 2.68
N GLY A 261 10.15 14.63 3.20
CA GLY A 261 10.97 13.43 3.29
C GLY A 261 11.77 13.09 2.03
N ALA A 262 11.74 13.96 1.00
CA ALA A 262 12.57 13.82 -0.20
C ALA A 262 14.07 13.92 0.11
N SER A 263 14.91 13.48 -0.81
CA SER A 263 16.35 13.69 -0.76
C SER A 263 16.93 14.02 -2.12
N CYS A 264 17.95 14.90 -2.13
CA CYS A 264 18.70 15.31 -3.32
C CYS A 264 20.14 15.65 -2.95
N PRO A 265 21.07 15.71 -3.92
CA PRO A 265 22.40 16.28 -3.72
C PRO A 265 22.30 17.73 -3.28
N ALA A 266 23.01 18.11 -2.19
CA ALA A 266 22.84 19.42 -1.56
C ALA A 266 23.21 20.59 -2.46
N SER A 267 24.21 20.44 -3.34
CA SER A 267 24.69 21.49 -4.27
C SER A 267 25.54 20.90 -5.39
N GLY A 268 25.74 21.71 -6.45
CA GLY A 268 26.62 21.39 -7.56
C GLY A 268 26.90 22.60 -8.44
N ALA A 269 27.55 22.36 -9.58
CA ALA A 269 27.87 23.39 -10.57
C ALA A 269 27.63 22.85 -11.99
N GLY A 270 27.28 23.75 -12.92
CA GLY A 270 26.95 23.40 -14.30
C GLY A 270 25.66 22.57 -14.37
N THR A 271 25.58 21.68 -15.33
CA THR A 271 24.41 20.79 -15.58
C THR A 271 23.91 20.09 -14.32
N ILE A 272 22.62 20.10 -14.09
CA ILE A 272 21.99 19.19 -13.13
C ILE A 272 21.88 17.85 -13.83
N ALA A 273 22.51 16.82 -13.27
CA ALA A 273 22.41 15.44 -13.73
C ALA A 273 22.57 14.53 -12.51
N GLY A 274 21.45 14.16 -11.89
CA GLY A 274 21.48 13.41 -10.65
C GLY A 274 20.18 12.69 -10.34
N SER A 275 20.24 11.83 -9.32
CA SER A 275 19.07 11.12 -8.83
C SER A 275 18.56 11.77 -7.55
N VAL A 276 17.25 11.89 -7.44
CA VAL A 276 16.53 12.32 -6.25
C VAL A 276 15.57 11.22 -5.78
N SER A 277 15.29 11.16 -4.49
CA SER A 277 14.25 10.30 -3.92
C SER A 277 13.06 11.14 -3.55
N LEU A 278 11.86 10.74 -4.00
CA LEU A 278 10.63 11.48 -3.82
C LEU A 278 9.54 10.58 -3.23
N PRO A 279 9.36 10.55 -1.91
CA PRO A 279 8.14 10.00 -1.30
C PRO A 279 6.88 10.63 -1.90
N SER A 280 5.74 9.95 -1.80
CA SER A 280 4.45 10.51 -2.19
C SER A 280 4.16 11.82 -1.44
N GLY A 281 3.72 12.85 -2.15
CA GLY A 281 3.46 14.18 -1.61
C GLY A 281 4.71 15.01 -1.30
N SER A 282 5.89 14.59 -1.74
CA SER A 282 7.16 15.29 -1.50
C SER A 282 7.66 16.08 -2.72
N SER A 283 8.66 16.93 -2.50
CA SER A 283 9.30 17.69 -3.57
C SER A 283 10.76 18.02 -3.26
N VAL A 284 11.51 18.33 -4.30
CA VAL A 284 12.82 18.97 -4.22
C VAL A 284 12.80 20.27 -5.02
N VAL A 285 13.51 21.29 -4.54
CA VAL A 285 13.63 22.60 -5.20
C VAL A 285 15.10 22.87 -5.45
N PHE A 286 15.48 22.95 -6.74
CA PHE A 286 16.80 23.44 -7.14
C PHE A 286 16.72 24.94 -7.31
N THR A 287 17.63 25.69 -6.63
CA THR A 287 17.89 27.10 -6.85
C THR A 287 19.19 27.18 -7.61
N VAL A 288 19.16 27.74 -8.80
CA VAL A 288 20.26 27.75 -9.77
C VAL A 288 20.66 29.20 -10.06
N ASP A 289 21.80 29.60 -9.61
CA ASP A 289 22.36 30.92 -9.82
C ASP A 289 23.40 30.91 -10.97
N GLY A 290 23.32 31.89 -11.84
CA GLY A 290 24.25 32.05 -12.93
C GLY A 290 24.27 33.51 -13.45
N THR A 291 25.02 33.72 -14.52
CA THR A 291 25.16 35.03 -15.16
C THR A 291 24.87 34.90 -16.64
N VAL A 292 24.00 35.74 -17.16
CA VAL A 292 23.73 35.77 -18.61
C VAL A 292 24.95 36.43 -19.32
N ALA A 293 25.44 35.81 -20.39
CA ALA A 293 26.57 36.30 -21.15
C ALA A 293 26.31 37.74 -21.68
N ALA A 294 27.31 38.59 -21.65
CA ALA A 294 27.16 40.02 -21.98
C ALA A 294 26.72 40.29 -23.45
N GLY A 295 26.84 39.31 -24.35
CA GLY A 295 26.46 39.44 -25.75
C GLY A 295 25.08 38.80 -26.08
N THR A 296 24.37 38.29 -25.12
CA THR A 296 23.08 37.59 -25.34
C THR A 296 21.99 38.57 -25.76
N THR A 297 21.30 38.24 -26.87
CA THR A 297 20.26 39.10 -27.47
C THR A 297 18.95 38.38 -27.80
N GLY A 298 18.83 37.11 -27.57
CA GLY A 298 17.62 36.34 -27.89
C GLY A 298 16.99 35.74 -26.64
N THR A 299 15.87 35.06 -26.79
CA THR A 299 15.23 34.32 -25.73
C THR A 299 16.16 33.22 -25.19
N LEU A 300 16.36 33.17 -23.89
CA LEU A 300 17.01 32.05 -23.20
C LEU A 300 15.97 30.97 -22.94
N SER A 301 16.07 29.84 -23.63
CA SER A 301 15.19 28.70 -23.45
C SER A 301 15.90 27.64 -22.59
N ASN A 302 15.38 27.35 -21.43
CA ASN A 302 15.89 26.31 -20.54
C ASN A 302 14.85 25.19 -20.38
N THR A 303 15.30 23.92 -20.35
CA THR A 303 14.43 22.76 -20.22
C THR A 303 14.97 21.81 -19.16
N ALA A 304 14.19 21.59 -18.11
CA ALA A 304 14.44 20.57 -17.11
C ALA A 304 13.53 19.36 -17.32
N THR A 305 14.05 18.16 -17.10
CA THR A 305 13.32 16.90 -17.22
C THR A 305 13.51 16.03 -15.98
N ALA A 306 12.50 15.23 -15.64
CA ALA A 306 12.57 14.23 -14.60
C ALA A 306 12.08 12.88 -15.14
N VAL A 307 12.80 11.80 -14.85
CA VAL A 307 12.45 10.44 -15.29
C VAL A 307 12.40 9.52 -14.10
N VAL A 308 11.25 8.90 -13.87
CA VAL A 308 11.04 7.95 -12.80
C VAL A 308 11.82 6.66 -13.06
N GLY A 309 12.54 6.17 -12.04
CA GLY A 309 13.28 4.92 -12.12
C GLY A 309 12.39 3.69 -11.89
N ALA A 310 12.68 2.59 -12.57
CA ALA A 310 11.98 1.32 -12.34
C ALA A 310 12.14 0.85 -10.88
N PRO A 311 11.12 0.15 -10.32
CA PRO A 311 9.93 -0.42 -10.95
C PRO A 311 8.73 0.53 -11.07
N GLN A 312 8.83 1.78 -10.58
CA GLN A 312 7.75 2.75 -10.65
C GLN A 312 7.51 3.21 -12.11
N THR A 313 6.28 3.61 -12.37
CA THR A 313 5.84 4.19 -13.64
C THR A 313 5.16 5.52 -13.36
N ASP A 314 5.29 6.46 -14.30
CA ASP A 314 4.58 7.72 -14.24
C ASP A 314 3.37 7.68 -15.20
N PRO A 315 2.14 7.89 -14.67
CA PRO A 315 0.94 7.84 -15.51
C PRO A 315 0.78 9.06 -16.42
N ASP A 316 1.39 10.21 -16.08
CA ASP A 316 1.35 11.44 -16.86
C ASP A 316 2.76 11.97 -17.18
N THR A 317 3.41 11.36 -18.15
CA THR A 317 4.76 11.79 -18.58
C THR A 317 4.78 13.16 -19.27
N THR A 318 3.64 13.79 -19.50
CA THR A 318 3.58 15.13 -20.15
C THR A 318 3.98 16.25 -19.20
N ASN A 319 3.87 16.03 -17.88
CA ASN A 319 4.28 16.98 -16.84
C ASN A 319 5.71 16.75 -16.34
N ASN A 320 6.42 15.72 -16.84
CA ASN A 320 7.79 15.37 -16.46
C ASN A 320 8.87 16.27 -17.06
N SER A 321 8.47 17.25 -17.82
CA SER A 321 9.37 18.23 -18.46
C SER A 321 8.76 19.61 -18.40
N ALA A 322 9.59 20.59 -18.09
CA ALA A 322 9.22 21.99 -18.17
C ALA A 322 10.25 22.77 -18.99
N THR A 323 9.77 23.60 -19.90
CA THR A 323 10.59 24.55 -20.63
C THR A 323 10.19 25.95 -20.19
N LEU A 324 11.18 26.78 -19.89
CA LEU A 324 10.98 28.19 -19.53
C LEU A 324 11.80 29.07 -20.50
N ASP A 325 11.08 29.94 -21.16
CA ASP A 325 11.66 30.98 -22.03
C ASP A 325 11.77 32.30 -21.25
N VAL A 326 12.98 32.84 -21.18
CA VAL A 326 13.28 34.13 -20.52
C VAL A 326 13.77 35.11 -21.58
N ASP A 327 12.97 36.12 -21.84
CA ASP A 327 13.25 37.15 -22.81
C ASP A 327 14.16 38.24 -22.23
N PRO A 328 14.91 38.98 -23.08
CA PRO A 328 15.65 40.15 -22.62
C PRO A 328 14.72 41.23 -22.09
N ALA A 329 15.13 41.89 -21.02
CA ALA A 329 14.43 43.07 -20.52
C ALA A 329 14.43 44.16 -21.62
N PRO A 330 13.32 44.92 -21.78
CA PRO A 330 13.30 46.01 -22.76
C PRO A 330 14.43 46.99 -22.43
N THR A 331 15.24 47.30 -23.44
CA THR A 331 16.20 48.40 -23.34
C THR A 331 15.37 49.67 -23.21
N ASP A 332 15.60 50.41 -22.13
CA ASP A 332 14.99 51.73 -21.95
C ASP A 332 15.63 52.68 -22.94
N ASP A 333 15.20 52.56 -24.21
CA ASP A 333 15.60 53.49 -25.26
C ASP A 333 14.76 54.76 -25.10
N THR A 334 14.84 55.39 -23.93
CA THR A 334 14.41 56.79 -23.77
C THR A 334 15.38 57.66 -24.53
N ILE A 335 15.21 57.65 -25.85
CA ILE A 335 15.71 58.78 -26.66
C ILE A 335 14.94 59.98 -26.11
N PHE A 336 15.62 60.79 -25.31
CA PHE A 336 15.21 62.15 -25.08
C PHE A 336 15.19 62.81 -26.46
N ALA A 337 14.07 62.77 -27.14
CA ALA A 337 13.76 63.66 -28.23
C ALA A 337 13.53 65.05 -27.60
N ASP A 338 14.58 65.64 -27.08
CA ASP A 338 14.63 67.05 -26.83
C ASP A 338 14.71 67.75 -28.18
N GLY A 339 13.53 67.90 -28.80
CA GLY A 339 13.29 68.90 -29.80
C GLY A 339 13.42 70.25 -29.14
N PHE A 340 14.66 70.69 -29.01
CA PHE A 340 14.98 72.09 -28.74
C PHE A 340 15.00 72.80 -30.12
N ASP A 341 13.83 73.21 -30.61
CA ASP A 341 13.69 74.20 -31.61
C ASP A 341 13.60 75.55 -30.93
N GLY A 342 14.72 76.35 -31.04
CA GLY A 342 14.82 77.73 -30.64
C GLY A 342 14.06 78.70 -31.52
#